data_d374f04e6145b67e01cfb910f9bf3884
#
_entry.id   d374f04e6145b67e01cfb910f9bf3884
#
_cell.length_a   1.000
_cell.length_b   1.000
_cell.length_c   1.000
_cell.angle_alpha   90.00
_cell.angle_beta   90.00
_cell.angle_gamma   90.00
#
_symmetry.space_group_name_H-M   'P 1'
#
loop_
_entity.id
_entity.type
_entity.pdbx_description
1 polymer ?
#
loop_
_entity_poly.entity_id
_entity_poly.type
_entity_poly.pdbx_seq_one_letter_code
_entity_poly.pdbx_strand_id
1 'polypeptide(L)'
;DFLDQAIPLIVGSHQNAQSYQILDNALVIKLDNGDSTGLAESASFIGFNGEAAKPSELVFKHNDLHFIVQFDASNPIAQSDMAGISDIAMESALTTIMDCEDSVAAVDAEDKIIAYQNWLGLNQGTLSETFEKSGKQQTRLMHQDKNYQKLDGTAGKLKGRSLMFVRNVGHLMTNNAILDQHNNEVPEGIMDAVITSLISTYDVNQHNTLRNSDTGSVYIVKPKMHGPEEVAFANELFDRVEELLSLPRNTLKMGIMDEERRTSVNLKACIYAAKERVVFINTGFLDRTGDEIHTSMSAGVMARKADIKLTKWISAYEDNNVDIGLACGFSGKAQIGK
;
A
#
# COMPACT_ATOMS: atom_id res chain seq x y z
N ASP A 1 -19.36 18.89 1.00
CA ASP A 1 -17.99 19.44 1.22
C ASP A 1 -16.90 18.68 0.46
N PHE A 2 -16.79 17.34 0.62
CA PHE A 2 -15.74 16.55 -0.06
C PHE A 2 -15.86 16.66 -1.60
N LEU A 3 -17.04 16.43 -2.17
CA LEU A 3 -17.23 16.49 -3.62
C LEU A 3 -16.97 17.89 -4.17
N ASP A 4 -17.39 18.95 -3.46
CA ASP A 4 -17.12 20.33 -3.90
C ASP A 4 -15.63 20.69 -3.89
N GLN A 5 -14.83 20.03 -3.06
CA GLN A 5 -13.37 20.22 -3.05
C GLN A 5 -12.66 19.35 -4.10
N ALA A 6 -13.07 18.09 -4.24
CA ALA A 6 -12.39 17.13 -5.12
C ALA A 6 -12.80 17.28 -6.58
N ILE A 7 -14.08 17.55 -6.86
CA ILE A 7 -14.68 17.63 -8.20
C ILE A 7 -15.70 18.77 -8.27
N PRO A 8 -15.27 20.04 -8.11
CA PRO A 8 -16.17 21.18 -8.08
C PRO A 8 -17.05 21.27 -9.33
N LEU A 9 -18.27 21.80 -9.16
CA LEU A 9 -19.17 22.09 -10.26
C LEU A 9 -18.79 23.40 -10.97
N ILE A 10 -19.18 23.56 -12.22
CA ILE A 10 -19.02 24.82 -12.95
C ILE A 10 -19.86 25.91 -12.25
N VAL A 11 -21.09 25.58 -11.83
CA VAL A 11 -21.99 26.46 -11.10
C VAL A 11 -22.68 25.65 -10.01
N GLY A 12 -22.82 26.23 -8.82
CA GLY A 12 -23.51 25.62 -7.69
C GLY A 12 -22.62 24.70 -6.83
N SER A 13 -23.26 23.86 -6.05
CA SER A 13 -22.61 22.90 -5.12
C SER A 13 -23.27 21.54 -5.24
N HIS A 14 -22.51 20.48 -4.97
CA HIS A 14 -23.05 19.13 -4.88
C HIS A 14 -24.12 18.95 -3.79
N GLN A 15 -24.16 19.85 -2.80
CA GLN A 15 -25.24 19.87 -1.80
C GLN A 15 -26.61 20.21 -2.40
N ASN A 16 -26.62 20.94 -3.53
CA ASN A 16 -27.83 21.34 -4.25
C ASN A 16 -28.19 20.37 -5.37
N ALA A 17 -27.43 19.29 -5.55
CA ALA A 17 -27.70 18.34 -6.62
C ALA A 17 -28.96 17.52 -6.31
N GLN A 18 -29.88 17.46 -7.29
CA GLN A 18 -31.07 16.60 -7.26
C GLN A 18 -30.89 15.30 -8.02
N SER A 19 -30.03 15.28 -9.04
CA SER A 19 -29.75 14.07 -9.80
C SER A 19 -28.46 14.20 -10.60
N TYR A 20 -27.88 13.05 -10.89
CA TYR A 20 -26.73 12.84 -11.76
C TYR A 20 -27.15 11.99 -12.95
N GLN A 21 -26.81 12.40 -14.16
CA GLN A 21 -27.17 11.71 -15.41
C GLN A 21 -26.01 11.80 -16.39
N ILE A 22 -25.90 10.82 -17.26
CA ILE A 22 -24.96 10.85 -18.39
C ILE A 22 -25.77 11.19 -19.65
N LEU A 23 -25.51 12.36 -20.24
CA LEU A 23 -26.14 12.83 -21.47
C LEU A 23 -25.06 13.23 -22.47
N ASP A 24 -25.16 12.78 -23.69
CA ASP A 24 -24.22 13.06 -24.78
C ASP A 24 -22.75 12.84 -24.39
N ASN A 25 -22.49 11.71 -23.70
CA ASN A 25 -21.17 11.33 -23.16
C ASN A 25 -20.57 12.32 -22.14
N ALA A 26 -21.39 13.07 -21.45
CA ALA A 26 -20.98 13.98 -20.38
C ALA A 26 -21.80 13.75 -19.10
N LEU A 27 -21.19 13.98 -17.96
CA LEU A 27 -21.88 14.00 -16.68
C LEU A 27 -22.63 15.32 -16.54
N VAL A 28 -23.95 15.25 -16.38
CA VAL A 28 -24.86 16.39 -16.16
C VAL A 28 -25.46 16.25 -14.77
N ILE A 29 -25.39 17.32 -14.00
CA ILE A 29 -25.95 17.42 -12.65
C ILE A 29 -27.13 18.41 -12.69
N LYS A 30 -28.30 17.95 -12.25
CA LYS A 30 -29.47 18.83 -12.04
C LYS A 30 -29.44 19.37 -10.62
N LEU A 31 -29.63 20.68 -10.49
CA LEU A 31 -29.68 21.40 -9.21
C LEU A 31 -31.13 21.59 -8.74
N ASP A 32 -31.32 21.88 -7.47
CA ASP A 32 -32.61 22.13 -6.81
C ASP A 32 -33.37 23.35 -7.36
N ASN A 33 -32.64 24.30 -7.92
CA ASN A 33 -33.20 25.47 -8.59
C ASN A 33 -33.68 25.19 -10.04
N GLY A 34 -33.53 23.96 -10.54
CA GLY A 34 -33.89 23.53 -11.88
C GLY A 34 -32.81 23.72 -12.95
N ASP A 35 -31.68 24.34 -12.60
CA ASP A 35 -30.56 24.50 -13.52
C ASP A 35 -29.82 23.15 -13.70
N SER A 36 -29.08 23.07 -14.80
CA SER A 36 -28.17 21.94 -15.07
C SER A 36 -26.73 22.46 -15.14
N THR A 37 -25.81 21.72 -14.59
CA THR A 37 -24.38 22.04 -14.56
C THR A 37 -23.54 20.78 -14.84
N GLY A 38 -22.25 20.97 -15.00
CA GLY A 38 -21.26 19.90 -15.12
C GLY A 38 -20.11 20.10 -14.15
N LEU A 39 -19.11 19.23 -14.23
CA LEU A 39 -17.88 19.41 -13.47
C LEU A 39 -17.02 20.52 -14.06
N ALA A 40 -16.36 21.30 -13.20
CA ALA A 40 -15.36 22.29 -13.62
C ALA A 40 -14.20 21.62 -14.39
N GLU A 41 -13.80 20.41 -13.95
CA GLU A 41 -12.83 19.56 -14.63
C GLU A 41 -13.52 18.27 -15.09
N SER A 42 -14.04 18.26 -16.31
CA SER A 42 -14.77 17.11 -16.87
C SER A 42 -13.92 15.83 -16.94
N ALA A 43 -12.60 15.95 -17.06
CA ALA A 43 -11.66 14.82 -17.10
C ALA A 43 -11.61 14.03 -15.78
N SER A 44 -12.08 14.61 -14.68
CA SER A 44 -12.17 13.88 -13.39
C SER A 44 -13.24 12.79 -13.41
N PHE A 45 -14.25 12.87 -14.28
CA PHE A 45 -15.25 11.81 -14.46
C PHE A 45 -14.77 10.78 -15.46
N ILE A 46 -14.56 9.54 -15.02
CA ILE A 46 -13.94 8.48 -15.85
C ILE A 46 -14.91 7.37 -16.25
N GLY A 47 -16.11 7.31 -15.64
CA GLY A 47 -17.12 6.33 -16.00
C GLY A 47 -18.20 6.11 -14.95
N PHE A 48 -19.04 5.12 -15.18
CA PHE A 48 -20.22 4.85 -14.35
C PHE A 48 -20.64 3.39 -14.42
N ASN A 49 -21.55 2.99 -13.54
CA ASN A 49 -22.32 1.75 -13.58
C ASN A 49 -23.81 2.06 -13.48
N GLY A 50 -24.63 1.15 -14.01
CA GLY A 50 -26.09 1.33 -14.09
C GLY A 50 -26.53 2.00 -15.40
N GLU A 51 -27.71 2.57 -15.39
CA GLU A 51 -28.28 3.25 -16.56
C GLU A 51 -27.76 4.69 -16.67
N ALA A 52 -27.48 5.17 -17.87
CA ALA A 52 -27.00 6.55 -18.10
C ALA A 52 -27.93 7.63 -17.51
N ALA A 53 -29.24 7.42 -17.58
CA ALA A 53 -30.23 8.33 -17.00
C ALA A 53 -30.35 8.23 -15.46
N LYS A 54 -29.92 7.11 -14.87
CA LYS A 54 -29.95 6.85 -13.42
C LYS A 54 -28.82 5.92 -13.03
N PRO A 55 -27.59 6.43 -12.96
CA PRO A 55 -26.44 5.61 -12.59
C PRO A 55 -26.57 5.07 -11.16
N SER A 56 -26.07 3.86 -10.95
CA SER A 56 -25.92 3.29 -9.60
C SER A 56 -24.59 3.68 -8.98
N GLU A 57 -23.59 3.94 -9.81
CA GLU A 57 -22.25 4.39 -9.39
C GLU A 57 -21.67 5.37 -10.41
N LEU A 58 -20.98 6.39 -9.91
CA LEU A 58 -20.15 7.30 -10.72
C LEU A 58 -18.70 7.15 -10.28
N VAL A 59 -17.80 6.99 -11.23
CA VAL A 59 -16.37 6.76 -10.98
C VAL A 59 -15.58 8.01 -11.34
N PHE A 60 -14.81 8.48 -10.38
CA PHE A 60 -14.00 9.69 -10.52
C PHE A 60 -12.53 9.40 -10.25
N LYS A 61 -11.68 10.27 -10.79
CA LYS A 61 -10.25 10.32 -10.52
C LYS A 61 -9.84 11.74 -10.15
N HIS A 62 -9.19 11.89 -8.99
CA HIS A 62 -8.65 13.16 -8.52
C HIS A 62 -7.29 12.92 -7.85
N ASN A 63 -6.28 13.70 -8.22
CA ASN A 63 -4.88 13.52 -7.74
C ASN A 63 -4.37 12.07 -7.87
N ASP A 64 -4.66 11.43 -8.99
CA ASP A 64 -4.36 10.03 -9.29
C ASP A 64 -5.04 8.98 -8.38
N LEU A 65 -5.89 9.39 -7.46
CA LEU A 65 -6.74 8.52 -6.65
C LEU A 65 -8.14 8.39 -7.24
N HIS A 66 -8.71 7.19 -7.13
CA HIS A 66 -10.07 6.94 -7.57
C HIS A 66 -11.04 6.97 -6.40
N PHE A 67 -12.25 7.45 -6.67
CA PHE A 67 -13.37 7.30 -5.77
C PHE A 67 -14.67 7.06 -6.55
N ILE A 68 -15.61 6.44 -5.89
CA ILE A 68 -16.89 6.01 -6.45
C ILE A 68 -18.00 6.63 -5.62
N VAL A 69 -18.85 7.43 -6.23
CA VAL A 69 -20.09 7.90 -5.63
C VAL A 69 -21.17 6.85 -5.90
N GLN A 70 -21.80 6.34 -4.85
CA GLN A 70 -22.79 5.27 -4.90
C GLN A 70 -24.20 5.78 -4.65
N PHE A 71 -25.16 5.26 -5.40
CA PHE A 71 -26.59 5.60 -5.30
C PHE A 71 -27.36 4.31 -4.97
N ASP A 72 -27.96 4.28 -3.79
CA ASP A 72 -28.80 3.15 -3.37
C ASP A 72 -30.01 3.67 -2.59
N ALA A 73 -31.16 3.71 -3.25
CA ALA A 73 -32.41 4.21 -2.67
C ALA A 73 -32.90 3.41 -1.45
N SER A 74 -32.42 2.18 -1.26
CA SER A 74 -32.73 1.36 -0.07
C SER A 74 -31.92 1.76 1.17
N ASN A 75 -30.81 2.49 0.98
CA ASN A 75 -29.95 2.92 2.06
C ASN A 75 -30.58 4.13 2.81
N PRO A 76 -30.65 4.09 4.15
CA PRO A 76 -31.19 5.22 4.94
C PRO A 76 -30.46 6.57 4.70
N ILE A 77 -29.17 6.54 4.41
CA ILE A 77 -28.39 7.77 4.09
C ILE A 77 -28.91 8.39 2.78
N ALA A 78 -29.09 7.59 1.74
CA ALA A 78 -29.59 8.04 0.46
C ALA A 78 -30.99 8.68 0.54
N GLN A 79 -31.82 8.25 1.50
CA GLN A 79 -33.15 8.82 1.71
C GLN A 79 -33.11 10.25 2.28
N SER A 80 -32.00 10.66 2.87
CA SER A 80 -31.77 12.02 3.38
C SER A 80 -30.99 12.90 2.41
N ASP A 81 -30.49 12.36 1.30
CA ASP A 81 -29.77 13.08 0.25
C ASP A 81 -30.70 13.33 -0.95
N MET A 82 -30.75 14.58 -1.46
CA MET A 82 -31.63 14.95 -2.57
C MET A 82 -31.34 14.19 -3.85
N ALA A 83 -30.07 13.89 -4.11
CA ALA A 83 -29.65 13.13 -5.30
C ALA A 83 -29.63 11.62 -5.05
N GLY A 84 -29.84 11.18 -3.80
CA GLY A 84 -29.84 9.77 -3.42
C GLY A 84 -28.43 9.18 -3.25
N ILE A 85 -27.44 9.98 -2.92
CA ILE A 85 -26.09 9.49 -2.63
C ILE A 85 -26.13 8.68 -1.33
N SER A 86 -25.69 7.42 -1.42
CA SER A 86 -25.68 6.49 -0.29
C SER A 86 -24.30 6.39 0.37
N ASP A 87 -23.23 6.50 -0.42
CA ASP A 87 -21.84 6.39 0.07
C ASP A 87 -20.84 6.94 -0.94
N ILE A 88 -19.60 7.19 -0.47
CA ILE A 88 -18.44 7.50 -1.28
C ILE A 88 -17.33 6.52 -0.92
N ALA A 89 -17.09 5.54 -1.78
CA ALA A 89 -15.99 4.60 -1.64
C ALA A 89 -14.71 5.20 -2.24
N MET A 90 -13.63 5.28 -1.46
CA MET A 90 -12.37 5.90 -1.87
C MET A 90 -11.21 4.92 -1.80
N GLU A 91 -10.23 5.08 -2.66
CA GLU A 91 -8.91 4.49 -2.48
C GLU A 91 -8.26 5.10 -1.22
N SER A 92 -8.10 4.30 -0.16
CA SER A 92 -7.60 4.76 1.13
C SER A 92 -6.29 4.09 1.55
N ALA A 93 -6.07 2.84 1.13
CA ALA A 93 -4.84 2.09 1.37
C ALA A 93 -4.17 1.82 0.01
N LEU A 94 -3.16 2.63 -0.35
CA LEU A 94 -2.42 2.48 -1.61
C LEU A 94 -1.51 1.26 -1.57
N THR A 95 -0.92 1.00 -0.40
CA THR A 95 -0.02 -0.13 -0.15
C THR A 95 -0.37 -0.83 1.15
N THR A 96 -0.11 -2.13 1.20
CA THR A 96 -0.16 -2.96 2.40
C THR A 96 1.09 -3.82 2.48
N ILE A 97 1.48 -4.23 3.67
CA ILE A 97 2.67 -5.05 3.89
C ILE A 97 2.22 -6.39 4.48
N MET A 98 2.50 -7.48 3.76
CA MET A 98 2.48 -8.83 4.31
C MET A 98 3.79 -9.03 5.05
N ASP A 99 3.73 -9.42 6.31
CA ASP A 99 4.89 -9.43 7.19
C ASP A 99 5.40 -10.83 7.47
N CYS A 100 6.71 -11.04 7.29
CA CYS A 100 7.42 -12.26 7.73
C CYS A 100 8.25 -12.02 8.99
N GLU A 101 8.13 -10.86 9.62
CA GLU A 101 8.97 -10.41 10.74
C GLU A 101 8.14 -10.10 12.00
N ASP A 102 8.19 -8.88 12.53
CA ASP A 102 7.76 -8.53 13.89
C ASP A 102 6.27 -8.72 14.19
N SER A 103 5.38 -8.65 13.22
CA SER A 103 3.94 -8.84 13.46
C SER A 103 3.50 -10.31 13.45
N VAL A 104 4.41 -11.23 13.16
CA VAL A 104 4.18 -12.68 13.19
C VAL A 104 5.20 -13.35 14.09
N ALA A 105 4.81 -14.49 14.72
CA ALA A 105 5.71 -15.34 15.47
C ALA A 105 6.16 -16.50 14.56
N ALA A 106 7.24 -16.31 13.80
CA ALA A 106 7.77 -17.29 12.86
C ALA A 106 9.20 -17.68 13.30
N VAL A 107 9.29 -18.62 14.21
CA VAL A 107 10.55 -18.99 14.90
C VAL A 107 11.20 -20.26 14.35
N ASP A 108 10.48 -21.06 13.60
CA ASP A 108 10.96 -22.32 13.03
C ASP A 108 10.44 -22.55 11.60
N ALA A 109 10.75 -23.72 11.04
CA ALA A 109 10.35 -24.09 9.68
C ALA A 109 8.83 -24.12 9.49
N GLU A 110 8.09 -24.62 10.49
CA GLU A 110 6.63 -24.77 10.39
C GLU A 110 5.95 -23.40 10.33
N ASP A 111 6.38 -22.48 11.19
CA ASP A 111 5.90 -21.11 11.19
C ASP A 111 6.24 -20.35 9.88
N LYS A 112 7.47 -20.53 9.38
CA LYS A 112 7.89 -19.93 8.10
C LYS A 112 7.06 -20.47 6.94
N ILE A 113 6.73 -21.75 6.92
CA ILE A 113 5.87 -22.33 5.89
C ILE A 113 4.50 -21.64 5.88
N ILE A 114 3.91 -21.38 7.04
CA ILE A 114 2.62 -20.68 7.13
C ILE A 114 2.71 -19.27 6.52
N ALA A 115 3.76 -18.52 6.88
CA ALA A 115 3.98 -17.19 6.32
C ALA A 115 4.16 -17.23 4.78
N TYR A 116 4.94 -18.16 4.27
CA TYR A 116 5.15 -18.34 2.83
C TYR A 116 3.90 -18.82 2.09
N GLN A 117 3.09 -19.69 2.70
CA GLN A 117 1.81 -20.12 2.13
C GLN A 117 0.83 -18.95 2.03
N ASN A 118 0.79 -18.07 3.03
CA ASN A 118 -0.03 -16.86 2.99
C ASN A 118 0.44 -15.93 1.84
N TRP A 119 1.77 -15.73 1.69
CA TRP A 119 2.31 -14.95 0.59
C TRP A 119 2.01 -15.58 -0.78
N LEU A 120 2.09 -16.90 -0.89
CA LEU A 120 1.73 -17.63 -2.11
C LEU A 120 0.25 -17.46 -2.43
N GLY A 121 -0.66 -17.64 -1.46
CA GLY A 121 -2.08 -17.47 -1.64
C GLY A 121 -2.47 -16.04 -2.06
N LEU A 122 -1.77 -15.03 -1.53
CA LEU A 122 -1.92 -13.63 -1.97
C LEU A 122 -1.48 -13.44 -3.43
N ASN A 123 -0.33 -14.00 -3.81
CA ASN A 123 0.16 -13.90 -5.20
C ASN A 123 -0.68 -14.71 -6.20
N GLN A 124 -1.28 -15.81 -5.75
CA GLN A 124 -2.22 -16.58 -6.56
C GLN A 124 -3.62 -15.97 -6.63
N GLY A 125 -3.95 -15.02 -5.74
CA GLY A 125 -5.29 -14.45 -5.63
C GLY A 125 -6.31 -15.42 -5.01
N THR A 126 -5.85 -16.43 -4.27
CA THR A 126 -6.68 -17.51 -3.71
C THR A 126 -6.77 -17.51 -2.20
N LEU A 127 -6.02 -16.62 -1.53
CA LEU A 127 -6.03 -16.57 -0.06
C LEU A 127 -7.45 -16.28 0.46
N SER A 128 -7.86 -17.09 1.41
CA SER A 128 -9.13 -16.93 2.10
C SER A 128 -8.98 -17.23 3.59
N GLU A 129 -9.80 -16.60 4.41
CA GLU A 129 -9.84 -16.82 5.84
C GLU A 129 -11.29 -16.94 6.32
N THR A 130 -11.57 -17.94 7.15
CA THR A 130 -12.87 -18.10 7.79
C THR A 130 -12.72 -17.84 9.28
N PHE A 131 -13.50 -16.91 9.80
CA PHE A 131 -13.48 -16.51 11.21
C PHE A 131 -14.91 -16.30 11.73
N GLU A 132 -15.05 -16.32 13.04
CA GLU A 132 -16.32 -16.04 13.70
C GLU A 132 -16.43 -14.55 14.06
N LYS A 133 -17.54 -13.91 13.68
CA LYS A 133 -17.88 -12.56 14.08
C LYS A 133 -19.33 -12.49 14.52
N SER A 134 -19.57 -12.06 15.77
CA SER A 134 -20.91 -11.94 16.36
C SER A 134 -21.72 -13.25 16.30
N GLY A 135 -21.08 -14.39 16.58
CA GLY A 135 -21.70 -15.72 16.57
C GLY A 135 -22.00 -16.29 15.17
N LYS A 136 -21.48 -15.69 14.12
CA LYS A 136 -21.62 -16.16 12.73
C LYS A 136 -20.27 -16.38 12.09
N GLN A 137 -20.11 -17.51 11.41
CA GLN A 137 -18.94 -17.74 10.57
C GLN A 137 -18.99 -16.81 9.34
N GLN A 138 -17.87 -16.14 9.07
CA GLN A 138 -17.69 -15.30 7.90
C GLN A 138 -16.42 -15.73 7.19
N THR A 139 -16.48 -15.84 5.87
CA THR A 139 -15.30 -16.09 5.03
C THR A 139 -14.94 -14.82 4.29
N ARG A 140 -13.69 -14.35 4.46
CA ARG A 140 -13.11 -13.30 3.67
C ARG A 140 -12.36 -13.90 2.48
N LEU A 141 -12.57 -13.30 1.35
CA LEU A 141 -11.85 -13.59 0.09
C LEU A 141 -11.10 -12.34 -0.34
N MET A 142 -10.11 -12.52 -1.21
CA MET A 142 -9.48 -11.38 -1.86
C MET A 142 -10.48 -10.63 -2.73
N HIS A 143 -10.53 -9.32 -2.60
CA HIS A 143 -11.43 -8.48 -3.38
C HIS A 143 -11.13 -8.60 -4.88
N GLN A 144 -12.19 -8.76 -5.68
CA GLN A 144 -12.10 -8.72 -7.13
C GLN A 144 -11.92 -7.26 -7.59
N ASP A 145 -11.41 -7.10 -8.79
CA ASP A 145 -11.36 -5.79 -9.42
C ASP A 145 -12.78 -5.31 -9.75
N LYS A 146 -12.99 -3.99 -9.67
CA LYS A 146 -14.27 -3.38 -10.01
C LYS A 146 -14.30 -2.97 -11.47
N ASN A 147 -15.28 -3.46 -12.21
CA ASN A 147 -15.52 -3.02 -13.59
C ASN A 147 -16.47 -1.81 -13.61
N TYR A 148 -16.27 -0.94 -14.57
CA TYR A 148 -17.18 0.18 -14.84
C TYR A 148 -17.25 0.43 -16.36
N GLN A 149 -18.25 1.15 -16.81
CA GLN A 149 -18.40 1.58 -18.18
C GLN A 149 -17.78 2.98 -18.36
N LYS A 150 -16.88 3.13 -19.32
CA LYS A 150 -16.35 4.43 -19.73
C LYS A 150 -17.35 5.15 -20.64
N LEU A 151 -17.16 6.45 -20.83
CA LEU A 151 -18.02 7.27 -21.69
C LEU A 151 -18.01 6.83 -23.16
N ASP A 152 -16.93 6.25 -23.63
CA ASP A 152 -16.82 5.69 -24.99
C ASP A 152 -17.48 4.33 -25.16
N GLY A 153 -18.14 3.82 -24.11
CA GLY A 153 -18.80 2.51 -24.09
C GLY A 153 -17.86 1.33 -23.82
N THR A 154 -16.55 1.55 -23.72
CA THR A 154 -15.60 0.48 -23.37
C THR A 154 -15.62 0.18 -21.87
N ALA A 155 -15.16 -1.02 -21.50
CA ALA A 155 -15.01 -1.37 -20.09
C ALA A 155 -13.78 -0.71 -19.47
N GLY A 156 -13.95 -0.11 -18.32
CA GLY A 156 -12.89 0.29 -17.41
C GLY A 156 -12.75 -0.68 -16.25
N LYS A 157 -11.61 -0.67 -15.57
CA LYS A 157 -11.32 -1.57 -14.47
C LYS A 157 -10.54 -0.84 -13.39
N LEU A 158 -10.97 -0.95 -12.14
CA LEU A 158 -10.23 -0.50 -10.96
C LEU A 158 -9.76 -1.71 -10.16
N LYS A 159 -8.53 -1.67 -9.68
CA LYS A 159 -8.05 -2.70 -8.75
C LYS A 159 -8.88 -2.67 -7.47
N GLY A 160 -9.32 -3.84 -7.02
CA GLY A 160 -10.02 -4.01 -5.75
C GLY A 160 -9.09 -4.17 -4.54
N ARG A 161 -7.77 -4.11 -4.77
CA ARG A 161 -6.73 -4.38 -3.77
C ARG A 161 -5.64 -3.33 -3.83
N SER A 162 -5.06 -3.00 -2.67
CA SER A 162 -3.84 -2.20 -2.58
C SER A 162 -2.64 -2.97 -3.13
N LEU A 163 -1.59 -2.24 -3.51
CA LEU A 163 -0.30 -2.85 -3.85
C LEU A 163 0.30 -3.50 -2.60
N MET A 164 0.65 -4.78 -2.70
CA MET A 164 1.25 -5.53 -1.60
C MET A 164 2.76 -5.51 -1.68
N PHE A 165 3.37 -5.21 -0.53
CA PHE A 165 4.76 -5.50 -0.21
C PHE A 165 4.85 -6.76 0.64
N VAL A 166 6.01 -7.40 0.64
CA VAL A 166 6.36 -8.40 1.64
C VAL A 166 7.52 -7.89 2.47
N ARG A 167 7.40 -7.90 3.81
CA ARG A 167 8.53 -7.61 4.69
C ARG A 167 9.29 -8.89 4.99
N ASN A 168 10.53 -8.96 4.52
CA ASN A 168 11.49 -9.99 4.90
C ASN A 168 12.10 -9.64 6.26
N VAL A 169 12.76 -10.59 6.93
CA VAL A 169 13.51 -10.26 8.14
C VAL A 169 14.82 -9.52 7.81
N GLY A 170 15.41 -8.90 8.82
CA GLY A 170 16.69 -8.20 8.74
C GLY A 170 17.89 -9.11 8.48
N HIS A 171 19.10 -8.59 8.70
CA HIS A 171 20.34 -9.35 8.44
C HIS A 171 20.81 -10.20 9.60
N LEU A 172 20.35 -9.94 10.84
CA LEU A 172 20.93 -10.52 12.05
C LEU A 172 20.55 -11.98 12.27
N MET A 173 19.30 -12.35 12.01
CA MET A 173 18.74 -13.63 12.44
C MET A 173 19.12 -14.77 11.51
N THR A 174 19.28 -15.96 12.12
CA THR A 174 19.36 -17.26 11.43
C THR A 174 18.09 -18.07 11.68
N ASN A 175 17.86 -19.12 10.90
CA ASN A 175 16.72 -20.00 11.07
C ASN A 175 17.09 -21.44 10.70
N ASN A 176 16.60 -22.38 11.48
CA ASN A 176 16.87 -23.81 11.34
C ASN A 176 16.05 -24.50 10.22
N ALA A 177 15.18 -23.77 9.52
CA ALA A 177 14.40 -24.31 8.40
C ALA A 177 15.28 -24.85 7.27
N ILE A 178 16.47 -24.25 7.08
CA ILE A 178 17.50 -24.71 6.15
C ILE A 178 18.84 -24.74 6.90
N LEU A 179 19.56 -25.82 6.75
CA LEU A 179 20.91 -25.98 7.31
C LEU A 179 21.93 -26.06 6.18
N ASP A 180 23.11 -25.49 6.42
CA ASP A 180 24.24 -25.62 5.51
C ASP A 180 24.86 -27.03 5.61
N GLN A 181 25.90 -27.30 4.81
CA GLN A 181 26.63 -28.59 4.79
C GLN A 181 27.33 -28.93 6.13
N HIS A 182 27.42 -27.99 7.06
CA HIS A 182 28.00 -28.12 8.38
C HIS A 182 26.95 -28.14 9.50
N ASN A 183 25.67 -28.25 9.15
CA ASN A 183 24.52 -28.15 10.06
C ASN A 183 24.39 -26.79 10.78
N ASN A 184 24.93 -25.73 10.22
CA ASN A 184 24.65 -24.39 10.71
C ASN A 184 23.35 -23.85 10.08
N GLU A 185 22.60 -23.10 10.86
CA GLU A 185 21.42 -22.37 10.37
C GLU A 185 21.82 -21.36 9.31
N VAL A 186 21.01 -21.22 8.27
CA VAL A 186 21.24 -20.18 7.25
C VAL A 186 20.71 -18.82 7.72
N PRO A 187 21.28 -17.71 7.23
CA PRO A 187 20.73 -16.38 7.49
C PRO A 187 19.31 -16.29 6.99
N GLU A 188 18.37 -16.02 7.90
CA GLU A 188 16.93 -15.98 7.62
C GLU A 188 16.58 -14.93 6.58
N GLY A 189 17.25 -13.76 6.60
CA GLY A 189 17.03 -12.70 5.61
C GLY A 189 17.43 -13.09 4.18
N ILE A 190 18.36 -14.01 4.00
CA ILE A 190 18.72 -14.57 2.68
C ILE A 190 17.64 -15.57 2.25
N MET A 191 17.22 -16.46 3.15
CA MET A 191 16.13 -17.40 2.90
C MET A 191 14.84 -16.68 2.49
N ASP A 192 14.44 -15.66 3.23
CA ASP A 192 13.26 -14.86 2.91
C ASP A 192 13.39 -14.20 1.53
N ALA A 193 14.54 -13.58 1.22
CA ALA A 193 14.75 -12.93 -0.06
C ALA A 193 14.57 -13.90 -1.24
N VAL A 194 15.09 -15.12 -1.13
CA VAL A 194 14.94 -16.14 -2.18
C VAL A 194 13.51 -16.62 -2.27
N ILE A 195 12.91 -17.06 -1.16
CA ILE A 195 11.60 -17.72 -1.19
C ILE A 195 10.47 -16.75 -1.48
N THR A 196 10.47 -15.57 -0.87
CA THR A 196 9.41 -14.57 -1.14
C THR A 196 9.48 -14.05 -2.58
N SER A 197 10.69 -13.90 -3.15
CA SER A 197 10.86 -13.51 -4.55
C SER A 197 10.44 -14.63 -5.50
N LEU A 198 10.79 -15.90 -5.20
CA LEU A 198 10.36 -17.06 -5.99
C LEU A 198 8.82 -17.13 -6.03
N ILE A 199 8.15 -16.99 -4.90
CA ILE A 199 6.69 -16.95 -4.82
C ILE A 199 6.13 -15.81 -5.68
N SER A 200 6.74 -14.63 -5.62
CA SER A 200 6.29 -13.44 -6.37
C SER A 200 6.45 -13.59 -7.89
N THR A 201 7.27 -14.54 -8.38
CA THR A 201 7.33 -14.85 -9.82
C THR A 201 5.98 -15.27 -10.38
N TYR A 202 5.08 -15.78 -9.53
CA TYR A 202 3.72 -16.11 -9.92
C TYR A 202 2.96 -14.88 -10.44
N ASP A 203 3.11 -13.75 -9.76
CA ASP A 203 2.53 -12.46 -10.19
C ASP A 203 3.31 -11.85 -11.36
N VAL A 204 4.65 -11.81 -11.28
CA VAL A 204 5.52 -11.23 -12.32
C VAL A 204 5.31 -11.92 -13.66
N ASN A 205 5.21 -13.25 -13.68
CA ASN A 205 4.98 -14.06 -14.88
C ASN A 205 3.50 -14.12 -15.30
N GLN A 206 2.63 -13.36 -14.65
CA GLN A 206 1.22 -13.21 -15.03
C GLN A 206 0.41 -14.51 -14.99
N HIS A 207 0.72 -15.39 -14.03
CA HIS A 207 0.00 -16.67 -13.87
C HIS A 207 -1.37 -16.55 -13.21
N ASN A 208 -1.73 -15.35 -12.75
CA ASN A 208 -3.03 -15.08 -12.13
C ASN A 208 -3.73 -13.88 -12.78
N THR A 209 -5.05 -13.75 -12.56
CA THR A 209 -5.87 -12.63 -13.03
C THR A 209 -5.93 -11.47 -12.03
N LEU A 210 -5.63 -11.74 -10.76
CA LEU A 210 -5.64 -10.75 -9.67
C LEU A 210 -4.21 -10.23 -9.42
N ARG A 211 -3.68 -9.50 -10.41
CA ARG A 211 -2.31 -9.00 -10.40
C ARG A 211 -2.03 -8.07 -9.21
N ASN A 212 -0.87 -8.28 -8.56
CA ASN A 212 -0.33 -7.35 -7.59
C ASN A 212 0.37 -6.18 -8.28
N SER A 213 1.38 -6.48 -9.09
CA SER A 213 2.19 -5.47 -9.77
C SER A 213 1.76 -5.25 -11.22
N ASP A 214 1.48 -4.01 -11.62
CA ASP A 214 1.23 -3.64 -13.00
C ASP A 214 2.51 -3.51 -13.83
N THR A 215 3.63 -3.26 -13.13
CA THR A 215 4.95 -3.03 -13.76
C THR A 215 5.84 -4.27 -13.77
N GLY A 216 5.37 -5.41 -13.24
CA GLY A 216 6.16 -6.63 -13.14
C GLY A 216 7.30 -6.55 -12.13
N SER A 217 7.15 -5.77 -11.07
CA SER A 217 8.12 -5.65 -9.99
C SER A 217 7.66 -6.40 -8.74
N VAL A 218 8.62 -6.82 -7.92
CA VAL A 218 8.40 -7.40 -6.58
C VAL A 218 8.82 -6.37 -5.54
N TYR A 219 7.98 -6.12 -4.56
CA TYR A 219 8.19 -5.06 -3.57
C TYR A 219 8.51 -5.67 -2.22
N ILE A 220 9.73 -5.47 -1.75
CA ILE A 220 10.26 -6.04 -0.51
C ILE A 220 10.60 -4.94 0.48
N VAL A 221 10.04 -5.03 1.68
CA VAL A 221 10.47 -4.19 2.81
C VAL A 221 11.66 -4.86 3.47
N LYS A 222 12.77 -4.14 3.60
CA LYS A 222 13.98 -4.61 4.29
C LYS A 222 14.16 -3.84 5.59
N PRO A 223 13.87 -4.49 6.75
CA PRO A 223 13.91 -3.87 8.05
C PRO A 223 15.29 -3.92 8.68
N LYS A 224 15.47 -3.18 9.78
CA LYS A 224 16.57 -3.29 10.74
C LYS A 224 17.97 -3.21 10.13
N MET A 225 18.14 -2.42 9.07
CA MET A 225 19.46 -2.17 8.47
C MET A 225 20.20 -1.05 9.20
N HIS A 226 21.45 -1.28 9.53
CA HIS A 226 22.32 -0.36 10.26
C HIS A 226 23.28 0.39 9.34
N GLY A 227 22.73 1.33 8.57
CA GLY A 227 23.51 2.24 7.74
C GLY A 227 23.70 1.81 6.28
N PRO A 228 24.42 2.60 5.49
CA PRO A 228 24.51 2.43 4.04
C PRO A 228 25.19 1.14 3.59
N GLU A 229 26.10 0.58 4.39
CA GLU A 229 26.79 -0.67 4.06
C GLU A 229 25.84 -1.85 4.08
N GLU A 230 24.93 -1.91 5.08
CA GLU A 230 23.92 -2.95 5.14
C GLU A 230 22.84 -2.79 4.07
N VAL A 231 22.52 -1.56 3.68
CA VAL A 231 21.65 -1.30 2.52
C VAL A 231 22.32 -1.74 1.23
N ALA A 232 23.62 -1.49 1.06
CA ALA A 232 24.38 -1.95 -0.11
C ALA A 232 24.42 -3.50 -0.15
N PHE A 233 24.60 -4.17 1.00
CA PHE A 233 24.54 -5.60 1.09
C PHE A 233 23.15 -6.16 0.68
N ALA A 234 22.07 -5.53 1.14
CA ALA A 234 20.71 -5.90 0.72
C ALA A 234 20.51 -5.70 -0.78
N ASN A 235 21.08 -4.64 -1.35
CA ASN A 235 21.03 -4.41 -2.80
C ASN A 235 21.78 -5.50 -3.58
N GLU A 236 22.96 -5.90 -3.13
CA GLU A 236 23.69 -7.02 -3.73
C GLU A 236 22.93 -8.35 -3.57
N LEU A 237 22.37 -8.62 -2.40
CA LEU A 237 21.52 -9.80 -2.18
C LEU A 237 20.39 -9.86 -3.22
N PHE A 238 19.73 -8.74 -3.49
CA PHE A 238 18.66 -8.72 -4.48
C PHE A 238 19.18 -8.92 -5.91
N ASP A 239 20.36 -8.39 -6.26
CA ASP A 239 21.01 -8.69 -7.54
C ASP A 239 21.24 -10.23 -7.68
N ARG A 240 21.73 -10.89 -6.63
CA ARG A 240 21.96 -12.35 -6.64
C ARG A 240 20.68 -13.18 -6.73
N VAL A 241 19.63 -12.74 -6.05
CA VAL A 241 18.31 -13.39 -6.13
C VAL A 241 17.71 -13.26 -7.53
N GLU A 242 17.83 -12.07 -8.15
CA GLU A 242 17.40 -11.86 -9.54
C GLU A 242 18.17 -12.76 -10.53
N GLU A 243 19.50 -12.87 -10.38
CA GLU A 243 20.31 -13.80 -11.18
C GLU A 243 19.85 -15.25 -11.00
N LEU A 244 19.65 -15.69 -9.74
CA LEU A 244 19.22 -17.05 -9.39
C LEU A 244 17.86 -17.40 -10.01
N LEU A 245 16.92 -16.45 -9.98
CA LEU A 245 15.55 -16.62 -10.48
C LEU A 245 15.38 -16.22 -11.94
N SER A 246 16.46 -15.85 -12.63
CA SER A 246 16.45 -15.36 -14.02
C SER A 246 15.49 -14.17 -14.24
N LEU A 247 15.40 -13.30 -13.26
CA LEU A 247 14.61 -12.07 -13.33
C LEU A 247 15.44 -10.93 -13.93
N PRO A 248 14.81 -9.99 -14.66
CA PRO A 248 15.49 -8.78 -15.09
C PRO A 248 16.05 -8.00 -13.88
N ARG A 249 17.19 -7.35 -14.08
CA ARG A 249 17.79 -6.52 -13.03
C ARG A 249 16.83 -5.44 -12.55
N ASN A 250 16.83 -5.16 -11.25
CA ASN A 250 15.94 -4.21 -10.57
C ASN A 250 14.44 -4.60 -10.62
N THR A 251 14.10 -5.85 -10.85
CA THR A 251 12.75 -6.38 -10.65
C THR A 251 12.36 -6.32 -9.17
N LEU A 252 13.30 -6.68 -8.26
CA LEU A 252 13.10 -6.58 -6.82
C LEU A 252 13.28 -5.14 -6.37
N LYS A 253 12.24 -4.53 -5.85
CA LYS A 253 12.23 -3.18 -5.28
C LYS A 253 12.44 -3.26 -3.78
N MET A 254 12.97 -2.19 -3.20
CA MET A 254 13.33 -2.13 -1.79
C MET A 254 12.60 -0.98 -1.08
N GLY A 255 11.87 -1.30 -0.01
CA GLY A 255 11.46 -0.34 1.00
C GLY A 255 12.49 -0.32 2.12
N ILE A 256 13.07 0.82 2.40
CA ILE A 256 14.05 1.00 3.48
C ILE A 256 13.32 1.44 4.74
N MET A 257 13.45 0.65 5.82
CA MET A 257 12.98 1.08 7.14
C MET A 257 14.06 1.95 7.79
N ASP A 258 13.69 3.19 8.08
CA ASP A 258 14.49 4.12 8.88
C ASP A 258 14.16 3.88 10.36
N GLU A 259 14.78 2.87 10.93
CA GLU A 259 14.46 2.41 12.28
C GLU A 259 15.70 2.07 13.13
N GLU A 260 16.89 2.34 12.59
CA GLU A 260 18.15 2.20 13.29
C GLU A 260 18.90 3.54 13.26
N ARG A 261 19.52 3.95 14.37
CA ARG A 261 20.15 5.28 14.46
C ARG A 261 21.22 5.52 13.40
N ARG A 262 21.99 4.47 13.03
CA ARG A 262 23.01 4.55 11.96
C ARG A 262 22.39 4.81 10.60
N THR A 263 21.20 4.30 10.34
CA THR A 263 20.43 4.60 9.13
C THR A 263 19.83 5.99 9.21
N SER A 264 19.23 6.39 10.33
CA SER A 264 18.66 7.73 10.50
C SER A 264 19.66 8.85 10.22
N VAL A 265 20.88 8.75 10.75
CA VAL A 265 21.92 9.81 10.56
C VAL A 265 22.59 9.74 9.20
N ASN A 266 22.43 8.65 8.45
CA ASN A 266 23.02 8.44 7.12
C ASN A 266 21.96 8.15 6.05
N LEU A 267 20.69 8.54 6.28
CA LEU A 267 19.55 8.14 5.44
C LEU A 267 19.76 8.47 3.96
N LYS A 268 20.33 9.62 3.64
CA LYS A 268 20.67 9.99 2.26
C LYS A 268 21.64 9.00 1.61
N ALA A 269 22.65 8.55 2.33
CA ALA A 269 23.61 7.56 1.84
C ALA A 269 22.97 6.17 1.72
N CYS A 270 22.06 5.81 2.63
CA CYS A 270 21.26 4.59 2.53
C CYS A 270 20.38 4.59 1.26
N ILE A 271 19.66 5.67 1.00
CA ILE A 271 18.87 5.84 -0.23
C ILE A 271 19.77 5.71 -1.47
N TYR A 272 20.93 6.36 -1.46
CA TYR A 272 21.88 6.31 -2.58
C TYR A 272 22.38 4.88 -2.85
N ALA A 273 22.65 4.09 -1.81
CA ALA A 273 23.11 2.69 -1.93
C ALA A 273 22.08 1.77 -2.63
N ALA A 274 20.78 2.12 -2.61
CA ALA A 274 19.70 1.36 -3.26
C ALA A 274 18.90 2.21 -4.26
N LYS A 275 19.47 3.28 -4.80
CA LYS A 275 18.75 4.30 -5.60
C LYS A 275 17.98 3.75 -6.81
N GLU A 276 18.44 2.63 -7.38
CA GLU A 276 17.77 1.99 -8.52
C GLU A 276 16.58 1.08 -8.11
N ARG A 277 16.45 0.79 -6.81
CA ARG A 277 15.46 -0.14 -6.27
C ARG A 277 14.51 0.50 -5.27
N VAL A 278 14.91 1.61 -4.61
CA VAL A 278 14.14 2.18 -3.51
C VAL A 278 12.78 2.68 -3.97
N VAL A 279 11.72 2.24 -3.28
CA VAL A 279 10.32 2.60 -3.56
C VAL A 279 9.64 3.27 -2.37
N PHE A 280 10.19 3.14 -1.16
CA PHE A 280 9.82 3.93 -0.02
C PHE A 280 10.93 4.01 1.03
N ILE A 281 10.80 5.00 1.91
CA ILE A 281 11.40 5.05 3.23
C ILE A 281 10.27 5.17 4.26
N ASN A 282 10.45 4.56 5.42
CA ASN A 282 9.44 4.59 6.48
C ASN A 282 10.11 4.64 7.85
N THR A 283 9.56 5.42 8.77
CA THR A 283 10.03 5.47 10.16
C THR A 283 9.43 4.31 10.98
N GLY A 284 10.30 3.54 11.64
CA GLY A 284 9.93 2.48 12.58
C GLY A 284 10.32 2.87 14.01
N PHE A 285 9.51 3.70 14.68
CA PHE A 285 9.91 4.35 15.92
C PHE A 285 10.11 3.41 17.12
N LEU A 286 9.50 2.23 17.12
CA LEU A 286 9.69 1.26 18.19
C LEU A 286 11.09 0.66 18.14
N ASP A 287 11.55 0.21 16.97
CA ASP A 287 12.91 -0.28 16.77
C ASP A 287 13.93 0.85 16.94
N ARG A 288 13.62 2.05 16.43
CA ARG A 288 14.48 3.22 16.62
C ARG A 288 14.68 3.56 18.08
N THR A 289 13.62 3.45 18.90
CA THR A 289 13.70 3.58 20.35
C THR A 289 14.58 2.48 20.97
N GLY A 290 14.41 1.24 20.54
CA GLY A 290 15.19 0.09 21.01
C GLY A 290 16.68 0.19 20.70
N ASP A 291 17.04 0.64 19.50
CA ASP A 291 18.44 0.80 19.10
C ASP A 291 19.20 1.84 19.96
N GLU A 292 18.50 2.79 20.54
CA GLU A 292 19.09 3.84 21.36
C GLU A 292 18.75 3.72 22.86
N ILE A 293 18.14 2.62 23.28
CA ILE A 293 17.55 2.49 24.63
C ILE A 293 18.56 2.72 25.74
N HIS A 294 19.79 2.21 25.63
CA HIS A 294 20.81 2.34 26.65
C HIS A 294 21.24 3.80 26.84
N THR A 295 21.37 4.57 25.76
CA THR A 295 21.65 5.99 25.80
C THR A 295 20.49 6.76 26.43
N SER A 296 19.26 6.45 26.01
CA SER A 296 18.05 7.08 26.54
C SER A 296 17.87 6.83 28.05
N MET A 297 18.13 5.61 28.50
CA MET A 297 18.03 5.25 29.93
C MET A 297 19.05 5.99 30.81
N SER A 298 20.18 6.42 30.25
CA SER A 298 21.13 7.29 30.96
C SER A 298 20.56 8.68 31.26
N ALA A 299 19.61 9.15 30.47
CA ALA A 299 18.90 10.40 30.67
C ALA A 299 17.66 10.26 31.58
N GLY A 300 17.16 9.04 31.77
CA GLY A 300 15.98 8.75 32.58
C GLY A 300 15.10 7.65 31.99
N VAL A 301 13.93 7.47 32.58
CA VAL A 301 12.96 6.49 32.15
C VAL A 301 12.36 6.89 30.78
N MET A 302 12.31 5.92 29.84
CA MET A 302 11.64 6.13 28.54
C MET A 302 10.14 6.37 28.73
N ALA A 303 9.58 7.26 27.93
CA ALA A 303 8.15 7.53 27.87
C ALA A 303 7.37 6.27 27.43
N ARG A 304 6.12 6.14 27.90
CA ARG A 304 5.23 5.07 27.43
C ARG A 304 4.95 5.21 25.92
N LYS A 305 4.67 4.11 25.24
CA LYS A 305 4.45 4.06 23.78
C LYS A 305 3.48 5.14 23.27
N ALA A 306 2.36 5.36 23.97
CA ALA A 306 1.40 6.39 23.60
C ALA A 306 1.94 7.81 23.76
N ASP A 307 2.78 8.03 24.79
CA ASP A 307 3.33 9.34 25.11
C ASP A 307 4.55 9.68 24.24
N ILE A 308 5.25 8.68 23.71
CA ILE A 308 6.38 8.89 22.77
C ILE A 308 5.97 9.77 21.60
N LYS A 309 4.77 9.56 21.04
CA LYS A 309 4.24 10.34 19.91
C LYS A 309 4.10 11.84 20.20
N LEU A 310 4.13 12.25 21.46
CA LEU A 310 4.06 13.64 21.89
C LEU A 310 5.44 14.23 22.19
N THR A 311 6.51 13.46 22.02
CA THR A 311 7.87 13.91 22.32
C THR A 311 8.52 14.64 21.14
N LYS A 312 9.44 15.55 21.45
CA LYS A 312 10.16 16.33 20.43
C LYS A 312 11.03 15.46 19.53
N TRP A 313 11.59 14.38 20.08
CA TRP A 313 12.51 13.56 19.29
C TRP A 313 11.82 12.82 18.16
N ILE A 314 10.59 12.33 18.37
CA ILE A 314 9.87 11.63 17.30
C ILE A 314 9.48 12.59 16.17
N SER A 315 9.04 13.79 16.50
CA SER A 315 8.77 14.82 15.50
C SER A 315 10.02 15.13 14.69
N ALA A 316 11.16 15.35 15.34
CA ALA A 316 12.43 15.62 14.65
C ALA A 316 12.89 14.43 13.79
N TYR A 317 12.68 13.21 14.24
CA TYR A 317 12.99 11.98 13.52
C TYR A 317 12.13 11.83 12.25
N GLU A 318 10.82 12.01 12.40
CA GLU A 318 9.88 11.95 11.28
C GLU A 318 10.10 13.07 10.26
N ASP A 319 10.32 14.29 10.73
CA ASP A 319 10.60 15.45 9.87
C ASP A 319 11.91 15.26 9.09
N ASN A 320 12.97 14.78 9.75
CA ASN A 320 14.23 14.47 9.08
C ASN A 320 14.07 13.40 8.00
N ASN A 321 13.27 12.36 8.25
CA ASN A 321 12.97 11.33 7.25
C ASN A 321 12.29 11.93 6.02
N VAL A 322 11.27 12.77 6.24
CA VAL A 322 10.53 13.44 5.16
C VAL A 322 11.45 14.38 4.37
N ASP A 323 12.19 15.24 5.05
CA ASP A 323 13.06 16.24 4.41
C ASP A 323 14.14 15.57 3.55
N ILE A 324 14.74 14.50 4.04
CA ILE A 324 15.75 13.75 3.28
C ILE A 324 15.12 13.04 2.08
N GLY A 325 13.96 12.42 2.24
CA GLY A 325 13.23 11.78 1.14
C GLY A 325 12.89 12.78 0.03
N LEU A 326 12.38 13.95 0.39
CA LEU A 326 12.09 15.03 -0.56
C LEU A 326 13.37 15.55 -1.25
N ALA A 327 14.45 15.76 -0.48
CA ALA A 327 15.74 16.18 -1.01
C ALA A 327 16.37 15.13 -1.95
N CYS A 328 16.03 13.85 -1.80
CA CYS A 328 16.44 12.77 -2.69
C CYS A 328 15.53 12.61 -3.92
N GLY A 329 14.50 13.43 -4.07
CA GLY A 329 13.62 13.44 -5.23
C GLY A 329 12.52 12.39 -5.20
N PHE A 330 12.01 12.03 -4.02
CA PHE A 330 10.94 11.03 -3.86
C PHE A 330 9.58 11.54 -4.36
N SER A 331 9.37 12.85 -4.42
CA SER A 331 8.10 13.41 -4.90
C SER A 331 7.70 12.82 -6.27
N GLY A 332 6.53 12.19 -6.34
CA GLY A 332 6.01 11.53 -7.53
C GLY A 332 6.76 10.24 -7.95
N LYS A 333 7.68 9.71 -7.12
CA LYS A 333 8.48 8.52 -7.46
C LYS A 333 8.50 7.45 -6.40
N ALA A 334 8.56 7.81 -5.13
CA ALA A 334 8.65 6.87 -4.01
C ALA A 334 7.87 7.39 -2.81
N GLN A 335 7.43 6.48 -1.94
CA GLN A 335 6.65 6.84 -0.76
C GLN A 335 7.55 7.28 0.39
N ILE A 336 7.02 8.16 1.23
CA ILE A 336 7.58 8.54 2.52
C ILE A 336 6.50 8.23 3.56
N GLY A 337 6.78 7.27 4.43
CA GLY A 337 5.85 6.82 5.47
C GLY A 337 6.36 7.13 6.88
N LYS A 338 5.40 7.28 7.82
CA LYS A 338 5.69 7.50 9.22
C LYS A 338 4.57 6.99 10.14
#